data_2ddd42c8ecbefc8e92ddd3defc077405
#
_entry.id   2ddd42c8ecbefc8e92ddd3defc077405
#
_cell.length_a   1.000
_cell.length_b   1.000
_cell.length_c   1.000
_cell.angle_alpha   90.00
_cell.angle_beta   90.00
_cell.angle_gamma   90.00
#
_symmetry.space_group_name_H-M   'P 1'
#
loop_
_entity.id
_entity.type
_entity.pdbx_description
1 polymer ?
#
loop_
_entity_poly.entity_id
_entity_poly.type
_entity_poly.pdbx_seq_one_letter_code
_entity_poly.pdbx_strand_id
1 'polypeptide(L)'
;MQTNYVLIDYENVQPKNLEILAHHNFRVYLFVGANQTKLSFELAKAMQELGDKARYIKISGNGPNALDFHIAYYIGEFIKDDPNAYFHIISKDTGFDPLIRHLKARGFKVQREKQLAEIPVLKVSGAATDSEMLEAIVKNLVSRGHSRPRKVATLKNSINNLSTEDLSDSQLDSLVEQLEKRGKIVV
;
A
#
# COMPACT_ATOMS: atom_id res chain seq x y z
N MET A 1 -6.31 -11.50 7.50
CA MET A 1 -6.06 -10.61 6.33
C MET A 1 -5.03 -9.56 6.72
N GLN A 2 -4.05 -9.25 5.88
CA GLN A 2 -3.00 -8.27 6.20
C GLN A 2 -3.57 -6.84 6.21
N THR A 3 -3.24 -6.05 7.23
CA THR A 3 -3.60 -4.63 7.26
C THR A 3 -2.71 -3.83 6.31
N ASN A 4 -3.32 -2.94 5.54
CA ASN A 4 -2.64 -2.00 4.66
C ASN A 4 -2.81 -0.58 5.21
N TYR A 5 -1.72 0.04 5.64
CA TYR A 5 -1.70 1.44 6.05
C TYR A 5 -1.39 2.32 4.85
N VAL A 6 -2.26 3.26 4.56
CA VAL A 6 -2.10 4.25 3.48
C VAL A 6 -1.83 5.60 4.10
N LEU A 7 -0.59 6.08 3.97
CA LEU A 7 -0.15 7.36 4.50
C LEU A 7 -0.04 8.34 3.33
N ILE A 8 -0.95 9.29 3.26
CA ILE A 8 -1.08 10.22 2.14
C ILE A 8 -0.41 11.54 2.49
N ASP A 9 0.60 11.89 1.72
CA ASP A 9 1.25 13.19 1.74
C ASP A 9 0.42 14.18 0.91
N TYR A 10 -0.43 14.97 1.60
CA TYR A 10 -1.38 15.85 0.94
C TYR A 10 -0.72 17.10 0.32
N GLU A 11 0.49 17.45 0.71
CA GLU A 11 1.25 18.53 0.07
C GLU A 11 1.73 18.12 -1.33
N ASN A 12 2.06 16.85 -1.54
CA ASN A 12 2.56 16.30 -2.80
C ASN A 12 1.49 15.65 -3.66
N VAL A 13 0.45 15.06 -3.04
CA VAL A 13 -0.58 14.31 -3.76
C VAL A 13 -1.97 14.63 -3.23
N GLN A 14 -2.83 15.12 -4.11
CA GLN A 14 -4.26 15.25 -3.83
C GLN A 14 -4.97 13.97 -4.32
N PRO A 15 -5.32 13.06 -3.41
CA PRO A 15 -5.86 11.75 -3.79
C PRO A 15 -7.24 11.90 -4.43
N LYS A 16 -7.50 11.10 -5.46
CA LYS A 16 -8.81 10.92 -6.08
C LYS A 16 -9.27 9.48 -5.82
N ASN A 17 -10.58 9.26 -5.84
CA ASN A 17 -11.19 7.92 -5.76
C ASN A 17 -10.78 7.15 -4.49
N LEU A 18 -10.84 7.79 -3.31
CA LEU A 18 -10.56 7.12 -2.02
C LEU A 18 -11.54 5.99 -1.72
N GLU A 19 -12.74 6.03 -2.32
CA GLU A 19 -13.77 5.00 -2.19
C GLU A 19 -13.29 3.60 -2.57
N ILE A 20 -12.28 3.49 -3.44
CA ILE A 20 -11.68 2.20 -3.80
C ILE A 20 -11.03 1.48 -2.60
N LEU A 21 -10.69 2.22 -1.54
CA LEU A 21 -10.10 1.66 -0.32
C LEU A 21 -11.13 1.04 0.62
N ALA A 22 -12.41 1.33 0.44
CA ALA A 22 -13.48 0.87 1.33
C ALA A 22 -13.61 -0.66 1.37
N HIS A 23 -13.36 -1.32 0.24
CA HIS A 23 -13.54 -2.77 0.04
C HIS A 23 -12.40 -3.64 0.56
N HIS A 24 -11.32 -3.02 1.09
CA HIS A 24 -10.15 -3.73 1.58
C HIS A 24 -9.86 -3.43 3.04
N ASN A 25 -8.95 -4.22 3.64
CA ASN A 25 -8.45 -3.92 4.99
C ASN A 25 -7.41 -2.80 4.96
N PHE A 26 -7.88 -1.59 4.61
CA PHE A 26 -7.08 -0.37 4.63
C PHE A 26 -7.33 0.46 5.88
N ARG A 27 -6.26 1.11 6.35
CA ARG A 27 -6.30 2.22 7.30
C ARG A 27 -5.65 3.44 6.66
N VAL A 28 -6.40 4.52 6.52
CA VAL A 28 -6.01 5.70 5.74
C VAL A 28 -5.65 6.84 6.67
N TYR A 29 -4.47 7.42 6.48
CA TYR A 29 -3.99 8.58 7.23
C TYR A 29 -3.63 9.68 6.25
N LEU A 30 -4.41 10.76 6.25
CA LEU A 30 -4.18 11.93 5.43
C LEU A 30 -3.34 12.94 6.22
N PHE A 31 -2.08 13.10 5.85
CA PHE A 31 -1.18 14.07 6.46
C PHE A 31 -1.35 15.43 5.79
N VAL A 32 -1.72 16.43 6.56
CA VAL A 32 -2.05 17.78 6.10
C VAL A 32 -1.03 18.75 6.67
N GLY A 33 -0.38 19.52 5.81
CA GLY A 33 0.60 20.53 6.21
C GLY A 33 0.04 21.58 7.18
N ALA A 34 0.86 22.13 8.04
CA ALA A 34 0.43 23.07 9.09
C ALA A 34 -0.32 24.29 8.52
N ASN A 35 0.10 24.78 7.37
CA ASN A 35 -0.51 25.93 6.69
C ASN A 35 -1.67 25.58 5.77
N GLN A 36 -1.93 24.30 5.53
CA GLN A 36 -3.05 23.84 4.70
C GLN A 36 -4.37 24.02 5.45
N THR A 37 -5.17 24.98 5.04
CA THR A 37 -6.44 25.33 5.72
C THR A 37 -7.69 24.84 4.97
N LYS A 38 -7.54 24.31 3.75
CA LYS A 38 -8.66 23.91 2.90
C LYS A 38 -8.45 22.51 2.37
N LEU A 39 -9.51 21.72 2.39
CA LEU A 39 -9.62 20.42 1.71
C LEU A 39 -10.80 20.52 0.73
N SER A 40 -10.77 19.74 -0.36
CA SER A 40 -11.93 19.67 -1.24
C SER A 40 -13.08 18.95 -0.54
N PHE A 41 -14.30 19.31 -0.91
CA PHE A 41 -15.49 18.68 -0.35
C PHE A 41 -15.52 17.17 -0.69
N GLU A 42 -15.13 16.81 -1.90
CA GLU A 42 -15.07 15.42 -2.37
C GLU A 42 -14.11 14.59 -1.51
N LEU A 43 -12.93 15.13 -1.19
CA LEU A 43 -11.97 14.47 -0.32
C LEU A 43 -12.53 14.29 1.11
N ALA A 44 -13.12 15.35 1.66
CA ALA A 44 -13.70 15.31 3.00
C ALA A 44 -14.85 14.29 3.07
N LYS A 45 -15.72 14.24 2.05
CA LYS A 45 -16.79 13.26 1.93
C LYS A 45 -16.24 11.83 1.88
N ALA A 46 -15.29 11.56 1.00
CA ALA A 46 -14.70 10.23 0.86
C ALA A 46 -14.01 9.75 2.16
N MET A 47 -13.28 10.64 2.87
CA MET A 47 -12.71 10.34 4.18
C MET A 47 -13.78 10.02 5.23
N GLN A 48 -14.91 10.75 5.21
CA GLN A 48 -16.04 10.50 6.10
C GLN A 48 -16.70 9.14 5.82
N GLU A 49 -16.86 8.77 4.57
CA GLU A 49 -17.43 7.48 4.15
C GLU A 49 -16.55 6.28 4.58
N LEU A 50 -15.23 6.46 4.69
CA LEU A 50 -14.33 5.46 5.23
C LEU A 50 -14.46 5.30 6.77
N GLY A 51 -15.10 6.23 7.46
CA GLY A 51 -15.38 6.17 8.90
C GLY A 51 -14.12 5.97 9.74
N ASP A 52 -14.16 5.02 10.66
CA ASP A 52 -13.05 4.73 11.58
C ASP A 52 -11.76 4.23 10.89
N LYS A 53 -11.85 3.87 9.62
CA LYS A 53 -10.69 3.46 8.83
C LYS A 53 -9.84 4.65 8.36
N ALA A 54 -10.35 5.89 8.44
CA ALA A 54 -9.67 7.07 7.94
C ALA A 54 -9.48 8.14 9.01
N ARG A 55 -8.30 8.77 9.02
CA ARG A 55 -7.97 9.87 9.95
C ARG A 55 -7.23 10.99 9.25
N TYR A 56 -7.50 12.22 9.67
CA TYR A 56 -6.70 13.39 9.31
C TYR A 56 -5.61 13.60 10.36
N ILE A 57 -4.38 13.79 9.90
CA ILE A 57 -3.24 14.16 10.74
C ILE A 57 -2.77 15.55 10.30
N LYS A 58 -3.14 16.57 11.05
CA LYS A 58 -2.58 17.92 10.84
C LYS A 58 -1.22 17.99 11.52
N ILE A 59 -0.15 18.23 10.74
CA ILE A 59 1.20 18.31 11.31
C ILE A 59 1.39 19.57 12.14
N SER A 60 2.32 19.53 13.09
CA SER A 60 2.75 20.68 13.86
C SER A 60 3.99 21.30 13.27
N GLY A 61 3.98 22.64 13.17
CA GLY A 61 5.12 23.40 12.65
C GLY A 61 5.27 23.38 11.14
N ASN A 62 6.20 24.18 10.64
CA ASN A 62 6.53 24.35 9.24
C ASN A 62 8.02 24.18 9.07
N GLY A 63 8.46 23.78 7.89
CA GLY A 63 9.86 23.69 7.51
C GLY A 63 10.08 22.65 6.43
N PRO A 64 11.27 22.59 5.86
CA PRO A 64 11.61 21.55 4.89
C PRO A 64 11.39 20.16 5.48
N ASN A 65 10.71 19.30 4.75
CA ASN A 65 10.43 17.92 5.12
C ASN A 65 9.63 17.74 6.44
N ALA A 66 8.96 18.79 6.95
CA ALA A 66 8.20 18.69 8.21
C ALA A 66 7.15 17.60 8.14
N LEU A 67 6.42 17.49 7.03
CA LEU A 67 5.41 16.46 6.81
C LEU A 67 6.05 15.07 6.71
N ASP A 68 7.21 14.94 6.06
CA ASP A 68 7.93 13.68 5.90
C ASP A 68 8.37 13.10 7.24
N PHE A 69 8.85 13.93 8.16
CA PHE A 69 9.19 13.52 9.52
C PHE A 69 7.98 13.01 10.30
N HIS A 70 6.82 13.64 10.12
CA HIS A 70 5.59 13.15 10.75
C HIS A 70 5.18 11.80 10.17
N ILE A 71 5.20 11.62 8.84
CA ILE A 71 4.93 10.32 8.21
C ILE A 71 5.90 9.25 8.72
N ALA A 72 7.21 9.56 8.80
CA ALA A 72 8.22 8.63 9.30
C ALA A 72 7.97 8.23 10.76
N TYR A 73 7.60 9.19 11.62
CA TYR A 73 7.24 8.95 13.01
C TYR A 73 6.04 7.97 13.11
N TYR A 74 4.96 8.27 12.40
CA TYR A 74 3.75 7.43 12.43
C TYR A 74 3.99 6.02 11.88
N ILE A 75 4.83 5.86 10.85
CA ILE A 75 5.23 4.53 10.39
C ILE A 75 5.91 3.76 11.53
N GLY A 76 6.82 4.38 12.27
CA GLY A 76 7.48 3.75 13.41
C GLY A 76 6.50 3.35 14.53
N GLU A 77 5.52 4.21 14.82
CA GLU A 77 4.45 3.93 15.78
C GLU A 77 3.59 2.74 15.34
N PHE A 78 3.12 2.73 14.09
CA PHE A 78 2.27 1.66 13.57
C PHE A 78 3.02 0.33 13.43
N ILE A 79 4.31 0.35 13.10
CA ILE A 79 5.15 -0.87 13.07
C ILE A 79 5.20 -1.53 14.45
N LYS A 80 5.22 -0.74 15.52
CA LYS A 80 5.20 -1.27 16.89
C LYS A 80 3.91 -2.04 17.18
N ASP A 81 2.78 -1.53 16.70
CA ASP A 81 1.46 -2.11 16.96
C ASP A 81 1.12 -3.25 15.98
N ASP A 82 1.51 -3.14 14.72
CA ASP A 82 1.28 -4.13 13.67
C ASP A 82 2.53 -4.34 12.80
N PRO A 83 3.52 -5.11 13.27
CA PRO A 83 4.78 -5.32 12.55
C PRO A 83 4.64 -6.08 11.23
N ASN A 84 3.50 -6.74 11.00
CA ASN A 84 3.22 -7.49 9.78
C ASN A 84 2.43 -6.70 8.73
N ALA A 85 2.00 -5.49 9.06
CA ALA A 85 1.27 -4.62 8.14
C ALA A 85 2.07 -4.26 6.89
N TYR A 86 1.37 -3.77 5.88
CA TYR A 86 1.98 -3.18 4.70
C TYR A 86 1.73 -1.66 4.70
N PHE A 87 2.80 -0.89 4.56
CA PHE A 87 2.77 0.57 4.60
C PHE A 87 2.93 1.14 3.19
N HIS A 88 1.97 1.92 2.75
CA HIS A 88 1.92 2.60 1.46
C HIS A 88 2.05 4.11 1.69
N ILE A 89 3.16 4.70 1.27
CA ILE A 89 3.36 6.15 1.29
C ILE A 89 2.90 6.70 -0.06
N ILE A 90 1.83 7.48 -0.07
CA ILE A 90 1.32 8.11 -1.30
C ILE A 90 1.96 9.49 -1.41
N SER A 91 3.05 9.56 -2.15
CA SER A 91 3.79 10.80 -2.40
C SER A 91 4.59 10.71 -3.70
N LYS A 92 4.79 11.83 -4.37
CA LYS A 92 5.70 11.97 -5.51
C LYS A 92 7.14 12.25 -5.07
N ASP A 93 7.34 12.62 -3.79
CA ASP A 93 8.64 12.94 -3.25
C ASP A 93 9.51 11.69 -3.09
N THR A 94 10.66 11.69 -3.73
CA THR A 94 11.67 10.63 -3.63
C THR A 94 12.48 10.69 -2.34
N GLY A 95 12.33 11.73 -1.54
CA GLY A 95 12.96 11.88 -0.22
C GLY A 95 12.62 10.72 0.73
N PHE A 96 11.49 10.04 0.54
CA PHE A 96 11.13 8.84 1.30
C PHE A 96 11.93 7.58 0.92
N ASP A 97 12.55 7.54 -0.25
CA ASP A 97 13.18 6.31 -0.77
C ASP A 97 14.34 5.78 0.13
N PRO A 98 15.18 6.62 0.80
CA PRO A 98 16.16 6.15 1.78
C PRO A 98 15.52 5.49 3.00
N LEU A 99 14.46 6.07 3.57
CA LEU A 99 13.71 5.50 4.68
C LEU A 99 13.10 4.15 4.30
N ILE A 100 12.49 4.06 3.12
CA ILE A 100 11.88 2.82 2.60
C ILE A 100 12.93 1.72 2.46
N ARG A 101 14.11 2.03 1.90
CA ARG A 101 15.22 1.06 1.81
C ARG A 101 15.67 0.57 3.20
N HIS A 102 15.79 1.49 4.16
CA HIS A 102 16.16 1.14 5.53
C HIS A 102 15.13 0.20 6.17
N LEU A 103 13.83 0.53 6.08
CA LEU A 103 12.77 -0.28 6.65
C LEU A 103 12.65 -1.66 5.98
N LYS A 104 12.79 -1.73 4.65
CA LYS A 104 12.82 -3.01 3.90
C LYS A 104 13.99 -3.90 4.33
N ALA A 105 15.17 -3.33 4.56
CA ALA A 105 16.34 -4.08 5.05
C ALA A 105 16.11 -4.69 6.44
N ARG A 106 15.23 -4.08 7.24
CA ARG A 106 14.77 -4.58 8.55
C ARG A 106 13.59 -5.55 8.47
N GLY A 107 13.12 -5.89 7.26
CA GLY A 107 12.05 -6.86 7.04
C GLY A 107 10.63 -6.27 7.00
N PHE A 108 10.48 -4.95 7.16
CA PHE A 108 9.16 -4.31 7.09
C PHE A 108 8.69 -4.13 5.63
N LYS A 109 7.39 -4.23 5.44
CA LYS A 109 6.75 -4.06 4.13
C LYS A 109 6.35 -2.60 3.96
N VAL A 110 7.15 -1.82 3.27
CA VAL A 110 6.93 -0.40 3.02
C VAL A 110 7.21 -0.11 1.56
N GLN A 111 6.36 0.69 0.92
CA GLN A 111 6.68 1.20 -0.42
C GLN A 111 6.03 2.58 -0.64
N ARG A 112 6.52 3.30 -1.65
CA ARG A 112 5.96 4.57 -2.08
C ARG A 112 5.26 4.38 -3.43
N GLU A 113 4.08 4.94 -3.55
CA GLU A 113 3.30 5.04 -4.77
C GLU A 113 3.01 6.51 -5.07
N LYS A 114 2.97 6.86 -6.35
CA LYS A 114 2.66 8.24 -6.78
C LYS A 114 1.18 8.57 -6.67
N GLN A 115 0.33 7.56 -6.63
CA GLN A 115 -1.13 7.67 -6.53
C GLN A 115 -1.73 6.37 -5.99
N LEU A 116 -2.95 6.44 -5.45
CA LEU A 116 -3.65 5.29 -4.85
C LEU A 116 -3.78 4.09 -5.78
N ALA A 117 -4.13 4.33 -7.05
CA ALA A 117 -4.29 3.27 -8.04
C ALA A 117 -2.99 2.47 -8.32
N GLU A 118 -1.83 2.92 -7.81
CA GLU A 118 -0.58 2.18 -7.91
C GLU A 118 -0.38 1.17 -6.77
N ILE A 119 -1.20 1.21 -5.72
CA ILE A 119 -1.17 0.22 -4.65
C ILE A 119 -1.39 -1.18 -5.23
N PRO A 120 -0.51 -2.16 -4.95
CA PRO A 120 -0.54 -3.45 -5.62
C PRO A 120 -1.86 -4.21 -5.51
N VAL A 121 -2.48 -4.21 -4.34
CA VAL A 121 -3.76 -4.89 -4.14
C VAL A 121 -4.88 -4.28 -5.00
N LEU A 122 -4.87 -2.96 -5.20
CA LEU A 122 -5.86 -2.28 -6.05
C LEU A 122 -5.62 -2.57 -7.54
N LYS A 123 -4.37 -2.78 -7.95
CA LYS A 123 -4.04 -3.19 -9.34
C LYS A 123 -4.52 -4.59 -9.65
N VAL A 124 -4.35 -5.51 -8.72
CA VAL A 124 -4.83 -6.89 -8.88
C VAL A 124 -6.35 -6.92 -8.92
N SER A 125 -7.00 -6.15 -8.06
CA SER A 125 -8.46 -6.07 -7.97
C SER A 125 -9.12 -5.39 -9.18
N GLY A 126 -8.41 -4.45 -9.80
CA GLY A 126 -8.87 -3.76 -11.00
C GLY A 126 -8.47 -4.46 -12.32
N ALA A 127 -7.79 -5.61 -12.24
CA ALA A 127 -7.38 -6.35 -13.42
C ALA A 127 -8.60 -6.98 -14.11
N ALA A 128 -8.81 -6.63 -15.37
CA ALA A 128 -9.93 -7.15 -16.18
C ALA A 128 -9.64 -8.54 -16.77
N THR A 129 -8.36 -8.97 -16.76
CA THR A 129 -7.89 -10.22 -17.34
C THR A 129 -6.89 -10.93 -16.43
N ASP A 130 -6.83 -12.26 -16.53
CA ASP A 130 -5.83 -13.09 -15.83
C ASP A 130 -4.39 -12.63 -16.14
N SER A 131 -4.12 -12.13 -17.33
CA SER A 131 -2.80 -11.65 -17.73
C SER A 131 -2.39 -10.41 -16.95
N GLU A 132 -3.30 -9.45 -16.79
CA GLU A 132 -3.06 -8.22 -16.03
C GLU A 132 -2.89 -8.53 -14.54
N MET A 133 -3.67 -9.47 -14.01
CA MET A 133 -3.53 -9.97 -12.64
C MET A 133 -2.13 -10.58 -12.41
N LEU A 134 -1.67 -11.45 -13.30
CA LEU A 134 -0.34 -12.04 -13.21
C LEU A 134 0.78 -11.00 -13.29
N GLU A 135 0.66 -9.99 -14.16
CA GLU A 135 1.62 -8.89 -14.22
C GLU A 135 1.67 -8.07 -12.94
N ALA A 136 0.51 -7.78 -12.35
CA ALA A 136 0.42 -7.08 -11.08
C ALA A 136 1.05 -7.88 -9.93
N ILE A 137 0.82 -9.20 -9.89
CA ILE A 137 1.46 -10.11 -8.92
C ILE A 137 2.98 -10.10 -9.10
N VAL A 138 3.49 -10.28 -10.32
CA VAL A 138 4.93 -10.26 -10.61
C VAL A 138 5.55 -8.93 -10.18
N LYS A 139 4.93 -7.81 -10.52
CA LYS A 139 5.42 -6.48 -10.11
C LYS A 139 5.48 -6.32 -8.60
N ASN A 140 4.48 -6.83 -7.87
CA ASN A 140 4.48 -6.85 -6.41
C ASN A 140 5.62 -7.71 -5.86
N LEU A 141 5.81 -8.93 -6.39
CA LEU A 141 6.89 -9.82 -5.96
C LEU A 141 8.27 -9.18 -6.21
N VAL A 142 8.47 -8.52 -7.35
CA VAL A 142 9.72 -7.81 -7.67
C VAL A 142 9.97 -6.67 -6.68
N SER A 143 8.95 -5.89 -6.33
CA SER A 143 9.08 -4.74 -5.41
C SER A 143 9.46 -5.14 -3.98
N ARG A 144 9.16 -6.39 -3.58
CA ARG A 144 9.48 -6.92 -2.23
C ARG A 144 10.96 -7.20 -1.99
N GLY A 145 11.78 -7.28 -3.03
CA GLY A 145 13.22 -7.53 -2.89
C GLY A 145 13.52 -8.80 -2.09
N HIS A 146 14.24 -8.68 -0.97
CA HIS A 146 14.60 -9.83 -0.11
C HIS A 146 13.42 -10.45 0.66
N SER A 147 12.29 -9.73 0.78
CA SER A 147 11.08 -10.20 1.48
C SER A 147 10.14 -11.02 0.58
N ARG A 148 10.65 -11.56 -0.54
CA ARG A 148 9.86 -12.43 -1.44
C ARG A 148 9.52 -13.75 -0.76
N PRO A 149 8.32 -14.29 -1.00
CA PRO A 149 7.97 -15.63 -0.58
C PRO A 149 8.96 -16.67 -1.13
N ARG A 150 9.40 -17.61 -0.27
CA ARG A 150 10.32 -18.69 -0.64
C ARG A 150 9.65 -20.07 -0.62
N LYS A 151 8.36 -20.13 -0.24
CA LYS A 151 7.57 -21.36 -0.19
C LYS A 151 6.26 -21.12 -0.92
N VAL A 152 5.73 -22.14 -1.60
CA VAL A 152 4.47 -22.06 -2.34
C VAL A 152 3.32 -21.60 -1.43
N ALA A 153 3.20 -22.15 -0.22
CA ALA A 153 2.15 -21.75 0.72
C ALA A 153 2.24 -20.24 1.07
N THR A 154 3.45 -19.70 1.27
CA THR A 154 3.64 -18.27 1.54
C THR A 154 3.36 -17.42 0.30
N LEU A 155 3.66 -17.94 -0.89
CA LEU A 155 3.32 -17.28 -2.16
C LEU A 155 1.81 -17.22 -2.36
N LYS A 156 1.08 -18.34 -2.17
CA LYS A 156 -0.38 -18.38 -2.22
C LYS A 156 -1.01 -17.37 -1.26
N ASN A 157 -0.58 -17.33 0.01
CA ASN A 157 -1.04 -16.35 0.98
C ASN A 157 -0.74 -14.91 0.52
N SER A 158 0.41 -14.69 -0.12
CA SER A 158 0.77 -13.37 -0.66
C SER A 158 -0.12 -12.97 -1.83
N ILE A 159 -0.48 -13.91 -2.70
CA ILE A 159 -1.39 -13.69 -3.83
C ILE A 159 -2.80 -13.40 -3.31
N ASN A 160 -3.29 -14.21 -2.36
CA ASN A 160 -4.61 -14.02 -1.78
C ASN A 160 -4.75 -12.64 -1.09
N ASN A 161 -3.69 -12.19 -0.40
CA ASN A 161 -3.66 -10.85 0.19
C ASN A 161 -3.61 -9.70 -0.84
N LEU A 162 -3.35 -9.98 -2.11
CA LEU A 162 -3.40 -9.01 -3.20
C LEU A 162 -4.77 -8.99 -3.91
N SER A 163 -5.60 -9.98 -3.66
CA SER A 163 -6.96 -10.05 -4.22
C SER A 163 -7.97 -9.33 -3.32
N THR A 164 -9.04 -8.82 -3.92
CA THR A 164 -10.21 -8.27 -3.21
C THR A 164 -11.09 -9.35 -2.63
N GLU A 165 -11.11 -10.50 -3.27
CA GLU A 165 -11.90 -11.67 -2.89
C GLU A 165 -10.97 -12.76 -2.37
N ASP A 166 -11.46 -13.58 -1.46
CA ASP A 166 -10.75 -14.78 -1.04
C ASP A 166 -10.75 -15.79 -2.20
N LEU A 167 -9.56 -15.96 -2.78
CA LEU A 167 -9.39 -16.92 -3.86
C LEU A 167 -9.44 -18.36 -3.30
N SER A 168 -10.13 -19.23 -3.99
CA SER A 168 -10.11 -20.65 -3.68
C SER A 168 -8.73 -21.26 -3.89
N ASP A 169 -8.43 -22.37 -3.22
CA ASP A 169 -7.16 -23.07 -3.39
C ASP A 169 -6.88 -23.44 -4.85
N SER A 170 -7.91 -23.82 -5.61
CA SER A 170 -7.78 -24.14 -7.03
C SER A 170 -7.41 -22.92 -7.90
N GLN A 171 -7.93 -21.74 -7.57
CA GLN A 171 -7.56 -20.48 -8.26
C GLN A 171 -6.13 -20.08 -7.92
N LEU A 172 -5.73 -20.23 -6.64
CA LEU A 172 -4.36 -19.96 -6.20
C LEU A 172 -3.36 -20.90 -6.86
N ASP A 173 -3.70 -22.20 -6.99
CA ASP A 173 -2.87 -23.18 -7.68
C ASP A 173 -2.72 -22.84 -9.16
N SER A 174 -3.81 -22.48 -9.84
CA SER A 174 -3.77 -22.04 -11.24
C SER A 174 -2.86 -20.83 -11.44
N LEU A 175 -2.93 -19.82 -10.55
CA LEU A 175 -2.08 -18.63 -10.63
C LEU A 175 -0.60 -18.96 -10.40
N VAL A 176 -0.29 -19.85 -9.45
CA VAL A 176 1.09 -20.30 -9.20
C VAL A 176 1.63 -21.05 -10.41
N GLU A 177 0.86 -21.98 -10.99
CA GLU A 177 1.24 -22.72 -12.20
C GLU A 177 1.49 -21.79 -13.40
N GLN A 178 0.64 -20.78 -13.59
CA GLN A 178 0.83 -19.78 -14.64
C GLN A 178 2.08 -18.93 -14.44
N LEU A 179 2.41 -18.56 -13.19
CA LEU A 179 3.65 -17.84 -12.87
C LEU A 179 4.88 -18.69 -13.16
N GLU A 180 4.83 -19.99 -12.86
CA GLU A 180 5.91 -20.93 -13.16
C GLU A 180 6.09 -21.14 -14.67
N LYS A 181 5.00 -21.41 -15.40
CA LYS A 181 5.01 -21.53 -16.87
C LYS A 181 5.57 -20.30 -17.57
N ARG A 182 5.36 -19.10 -17.01
CA ARG A 182 5.94 -17.85 -17.53
C ARG A 182 7.37 -17.60 -17.05
N GLY A 183 7.99 -18.52 -16.31
CA GLY A 183 9.35 -18.40 -15.77
C GLY A 183 9.53 -17.26 -14.76
N LYS A 184 8.47 -16.87 -14.06
CA LYS A 184 8.50 -15.79 -13.07
C LYS A 184 8.83 -16.27 -11.67
N ILE A 185 8.65 -17.56 -11.41
CA ILE A 185 8.99 -18.28 -10.19
C ILE A 185 9.56 -19.64 -10.54
N VAL A 186 10.28 -20.25 -9.59
CA VAL A 186 10.68 -21.65 -9.61
C VAL A 186 10.08 -22.29 -8.37
N VAL A 187 9.33 -23.35 -8.55
CA VAL A 187 8.68 -24.13 -7.49
C VAL A 187 9.48 -25.40 -7.21
#